data_c2cbb8b7c6863f350edbfce0c532bf7d
#
_entry.id   c2cbb8b7c6863f350edbfce0c532bf7d
#
_cell.length_a   1.000
_cell.length_b   1.000
_cell.length_c   1.000
_cell.angle_alpha   90.00
_cell.angle_beta   90.00
_cell.angle_gamma   90.00
#
_symmetry.space_group_name_H-M   'P 1'
#
loop_
_entity.id
_entity.type
_entity.pdbx_description
1 polymer ?
#
loop_
_entity_poly.entity_id
_entity_poly.type
_entity_poly.pdbx_seq_one_letter_code
_entity_poly.pdbx_strand_id
1 'polypeptide(L)'
;GAIIGLTLGVVISTPLYNMEIPFVNSVLPILLMIILGYLGLRMGTTRIEEWKKVFGSRSKKIEQETASQVESQLLERKSGENFHKYKILDTSVIIDGRIYDITKTGFLEGTLMIPNFVLYELQYIADSGDSLKRVRGRRGLDILNALQKEEGISVEMYDGDFEDISEVDSKLIKLAKLLDGVIVTNDYNLNKVSEFQNVPVLNINALANAVKPVVIPGETMNVLVVKAGTERQQGVAYLDDGTMVVVEDGQHYMNERIEVVVTSALQTAA
;
A
#
# COMPACT_ATOMS: atom_id res chain seq x y z
N GLY A 1 34.03 40.79 -3.26
CA GLY A 1 33.84 42.22 -2.92
C GLY A 1 34.80 43.12 -3.69
N ALA A 2 36.12 42.98 -3.50
CA ALA A 2 37.11 43.84 -4.12
C ALA A 2 37.08 43.78 -5.67
N ILE A 3 36.94 42.62 -6.25
CA ILE A 3 36.89 42.42 -7.72
C ILE A 3 35.64 43.11 -8.30
N ILE A 4 34.51 42.99 -7.68
CA ILE A 4 33.25 43.61 -8.11
C ILE A 4 33.34 45.14 -7.96
N GLY A 5 33.93 45.62 -6.87
CA GLY A 5 34.16 47.06 -6.67
C GLY A 5 35.11 47.69 -7.71
N LEU A 6 36.18 46.94 -8.08
CA LEU A 6 37.13 47.38 -9.12
C LEU A 6 36.49 47.35 -10.53
N THR A 7 35.73 46.30 -10.89
CA THR A 7 35.04 46.24 -12.19
C THR A 7 34.00 47.33 -12.34
N LEU A 8 33.25 47.64 -11.28
CA LEU A 8 32.28 48.72 -11.26
C LEU A 8 32.99 50.07 -11.38
N GLY A 9 34.16 50.25 -10.72
CA GLY A 9 35.01 51.42 -10.80
C GLY A 9 35.51 51.69 -12.23
N VAL A 10 35.93 50.63 -12.94
CA VAL A 10 36.37 50.73 -14.35
C VAL A 10 35.20 51.17 -15.25
N VAL A 11 34.03 50.53 -15.12
CA VAL A 11 32.85 50.83 -15.94
C VAL A 11 32.37 52.27 -15.73
N ILE A 12 32.35 52.76 -14.49
CA ILE A 12 31.91 54.15 -14.18
C ILE A 12 32.97 55.19 -14.59
N SER A 13 34.25 54.83 -14.58
CA SER A 13 35.32 55.77 -14.97
C SER A 13 35.57 55.90 -16.47
N THR A 14 35.10 54.91 -17.29
CA THR A 14 35.26 54.95 -18.75
C THR A 14 34.76 56.25 -19.42
N PRO A 15 33.55 56.74 -19.13
CA PRO A 15 33.12 58.02 -19.74
C PRO A 15 33.91 59.24 -19.25
N LEU A 16 34.54 59.17 -18.07
CA LEU A 16 35.35 60.33 -17.53
C LEU A 16 36.68 60.48 -18.23
N TYR A 17 37.24 59.43 -18.83
CA TYR A 17 38.46 59.49 -19.63
C TYR A 17 38.29 60.31 -20.93
N ASN A 18 37.06 60.50 -21.41
CA ASN A 18 36.77 61.24 -22.64
C ASN A 18 36.42 62.72 -22.42
N MET A 19 36.48 63.18 -21.19
CA MET A 19 36.23 64.62 -20.91
C MET A 19 37.49 65.49 -21.12
N GLU A 20 37.38 66.63 -21.78
CA GLU A 20 38.47 67.48 -22.13
C GLU A 20 39.08 68.32 -20.94
N ILE A 21 38.70 68.07 -19.73
CA ILE A 21 39.18 68.76 -18.54
C ILE A 21 40.34 67.98 -17.94
N PRO A 22 41.61 68.54 -17.88
CA PRO A 22 42.79 67.72 -17.50
C PRO A 22 42.71 67.09 -16.09
N PHE A 23 42.11 67.74 -15.13
CA PHE A 23 41.95 67.22 -13.77
C PHE A 23 40.92 66.09 -13.70
N VAL A 24 39.83 66.21 -14.42
CA VAL A 24 38.74 65.24 -14.45
C VAL A 24 39.15 63.95 -15.17
N ASN A 25 39.95 64.10 -16.21
CA ASN A 25 40.41 62.99 -17.02
C ASN A 25 41.53 62.17 -16.33
N SER A 26 42.42 62.77 -15.56
CA SER A 26 43.59 62.05 -15.01
C SER A 26 43.45 61.67 -13.55
N VAL A 27 42.88 62.48 -12.68
CA VAL A 27 42.86 62.25 -11.23
C VAL A 27 41.56 61.63 -10.75
N LEU A 28 40.43 62.06 -11.29
CA LEU A 28 39.10 61.59 -10.82
C LEU A 28 38.84 60.11 -11.05
N PRO A 29 39.17 59.49 -12.19
CA PRO A 29 38.99 58.04 -12.41
C PRO A 29 39.79 57.18 -11.42
N ILE A 30 41.04 57.57 -11.14
CA ILE A 30 41.94 56.87 -10.23
C ILE A 30 41.38 56.94 -8.79
N LEU A 31 40.92 58.07 -8.36
CA LEU A 31 40.38 58.33 -7.04
C LEU A 31 39.07 57.55 -6.86
N LEU A 32 38.25 57.51 -7.90
CA LEU A 32 36.97 56.75 -7.91
C LEU A 32 37.19 55.23 -7.87
N MET A 33 38.22 54.70 -8.57
CA MET A 33 38.63 53.30 -8.49
C MET A 33 39.10 52.91 -7.08
N ILE A 34 39.88 53.75 -6.42
CA ILE A 34 40.37 53.48 -5.06
C ILE A 34 39.20 53.49 -4.06
N ILE A 35 38.28 54.43 -4.15
CA ILE A 35 37.12 54.52 -3.26
C ILE A 35 36.20 53.32 -3.46
N LEU A 36 35.84 52.96 -4.69
CA LEU A 36 34.97 51.83 -5.00
C LEU A 36 35.62 50.49 -4.67
N GLY A 37 36.94 50.33 -4.89
CA GLY A 37 37.73 49.18 -4.48
C GLY A 37 37.74 49.01 -2.96
N TYR A 38 37.96 50.10 -2.21
CA TYR A 38 37.92 50.08 -0.74
C TYR A 38 36.52 49.76 -0.19
N LEU A 39 35.48 50.38 -0.74
CA LEU A 39 34.09 50.10 -0.37
C LEU A 39 33.71 48.65 -0.67
N GLY A 40 34.11 48.11 -1.84
CA GLY A 40 33.87 46.73 -2.21
C GLY A 40 34.59 45.74 -1.28
N LEU A 41 35.82 46.08 -0.83
CA LEU A 41 36.57 45.28 0.11
C LEU A 41 35.92 45.31 1.49
N ARG A 42 35.52 46.46 1.98
CA ARG A 42 34.88 46.65 3.28
C ARG A 42 33.49 46.00 3.32
N MET A 43 32.68 46.12 2.28
CA MET A 43 31.38 45.37 2.19
C MET A 43 31.60 43.89 2.10
N GLY A 44 32.65 43.44 1.43
CA GLY A 44 32.96 41.99 1.32
C GLY A 44 33.45 41.37 2.62
N THR A 45 34.15 42.12 3.48
CA THR A 45 34.71 41.62 4.76
C THR A 45 33.74 41.73 5.92
N THR A 46 32.97 42.83 6.02
CA THR A 46 32.09 43.10 7.18
C THR A 46 30.73 42.45 7.08
N ARG A 47 30.26 42.07 5.89
CA ARG A 47 28.94 41.49 5.70
C ARG A 47 28.93 40.06 5.11
N ILE A 48 30.08 39.41 5.06
CA ILE A 48 30.19 38.02 4.62
C ILE A 48 29.29 37.06 5.48
N GLU A 49 29.21 37.32 6.75
CA GLU A 49 28.36 36.52 7.67
C GLU A 49 26.86 36.73 7.40
N GLU A 50 26.42 37.94 7.07
CA GLU A 50 25.02 38.20 6.73
C GLU A 50 24.65 37.62 5.36
N TRP A 51 25.57 37.72 4.37
CA TRP A 51 25.39 37.10 3.05
C TRP A 51 25.40 35.60 3.10
N LYS A 52 26.26 34.98 3.93
CA LYS A 52 26.22 33.52 4.20
C LYS A 52 24.91 33.10 4.86
N LYS A 53 24.37 33.92 5.76
CA LYS A 53 23.05 33.64 6.35
C LYS A 53 21.92 33.74 5.33
N VAL A 54 21.94 34.72 4.45
CA VAL A 54 20.89 34.92 3.44
C VAL A 54 20.97 33.87 2.30
N PHE A 55 22.16 33.57 1.78
CA PHE A 55 22.33 32.61 0.70
C PHE A 55 22.48 31.16 1.19
N GLY A 56 23.19 30.95 2.29
CA GLY A 56 23.35 29.62 2.89
C GLY A 56 22.06 29.09 3.57
N SER A 57 21.27 30.01 4.15
CA SER A 57 19.97 29.65 4.73
C SER A 57 18.92 29.33 3.66
N ARG A 58 18.98 29.98 2.51
CA ARG A 58 18.07 29.74 1.40
C ARG A 58 18.37 28.40 0.71
N SER A 59 19.64 28.04 0.56
CA SER A 59 20.02 26.72 0.01
C SER A 59 19.67 25.57 0.96
N LYS A 60 20.00 25.68 2.25
CA LYS A 60 19.63 24.66 3.24
C LYS A 60 18.12 24.56 3.48
N LYS A 61 17.40 25.69 3.38
CA LYS A 61 15.94 25.68 3.54
C LYS A 61 15.26 25.07 2.31
N ILE A 62 15.78 25.30 1.10
CA ILE A 62 15.29 24.67 -0.13
C ILE A 62 15.62 23.18 -0.13
N GLU A 63 16.82 22.76 0.28
CA GLU A 63 17.17 21.33 0.39
C GLU A 63 16.37 20.63 1.50
N GLN A 64 16.14 21.26 2.65
CA GLN A 64 15.31 20.69 3.72
C GLN A 64 13.82 20.68 3.37
N GLU A 65 13.31 21.74 2.74
CA GLU A 65 11.91 21.77 2.27
C GLU A 65 11.70 20.79 1.11
N THR A 66 12.68 20.62 0.20
CA THR A 66 12.61 19.64 -0.88
C THR A 66 12.78 18.22 -0.35
N ALA A 67 13.72 17.97 0.57
CA ALA A 67 13.88 16.67 1.20
C ALA A 67 12.65 16.29 2.05
N SER A 68 12.12 17.21 2.85
CA SER A 68 10.91 16.99 3.64
C SER A 68 9.66 16.81 2.76
N GLN A 69 9.57 17.54 1.63
CA GLN A 69 8.46 17.36 0.67
C GLN A 69 8.59 16.08 -0.15
N VAL A 70 9.80 15.65 -0.49
CA VAL A 70 10.04 14.37 -1.16
C VAL A 70 9.82 13.22 -0.18
N GLU A 71 10.24 13.36 1.07
CA GLU A 71 10.04 12.36 2.11
C GLU A 71 8.56 12.26 2.53
N SER A 72 7.85 13.39 2.64
CA SER A 72 6.40 13.39 2.86
C SER A 72 5.63 12.90 1.63
N GLN A 73 6.08 13.22 0.40
CA GLN A 73 5.46 12.68 -0.82
C GLN A 73 5.71 11.18 -1.03
N LEU A 74 6.80 10.62 -0.48
CA LEU A 74 7.05 9.18 -0.48
C LEU A 74 6.27 8.43 0.63
N LEU A 75 5.88 9.12 1.72
CA LEU A 75 5.21 8.53 2.87
C LEU A 75 3.73 8.90 2.99
N GLU A 76 3.30 10.04 2.44
CA GLU A 76 1.88 10.40 2.37
C GLU A 76 1.27 9.90 1.06
N ARG A 77 0.71 8.70 1.09
CA ARG A 77 -0.26 8.28 0.08
C ARG A 77 -1.47 9.20 0.20
N LYS A 78 -1.75 9.94 -0.88
CA LYS A 78 -2.86 10.91 -0.89
C LYS A 78 -4.17 10.17 -0.74
N SER A 79 -5.10 10.75 0.01
CA SER A 79 -6.51 10.35 0.03
C SER A 79 -7.03 10.21 -1.41
N GLY A 80 -7.48 9.00 -1.79
CA GLY A 80 -7.86 8.65 -3.16
C GLY A 80 -6.91 7.68 -3.90
N GLU A 81 -5.75 7.32 -3.33
CA GLU A 81 -4.94 6.20 -3.82
C GLU A 81 -5.54 4.88 -3.29
N ASN A 82 -5.40 3.80 -4.08
CA ASN A 82 -5.94 2.44 -3.77
C ASN A 82 -5.31 1.77 -2.53
N PHE A 83 -4.80 2.55 -1.59
CA PHE A 83 -4.24 2.06 -0.34
C PHE A 83 -5.10 2.51 0.83
N HIS A 84 -5.68 1.54 1.50
CA HIS A 84 -6.39 1.74 2.75
C HIS A 84 -5.53 1.22 3.91
N LYS A 85 -5.19 2.11 4.85
CA LYS A 85 -4.36 1.74 6.01
C LYS A 85 -5.00 0.62 6.82
N TYR A 86 -6.30 0.70 7.05
CA TYR A 86 -7.03 -0.24 7.91
C TYR A 86 -7.73 -1.32 7.10
N LYS A 87 -7.44 -2.58 7.42
CA LYS A 87 -8.09 -3.80 6.92
C LYS A 87 -9.02 -4.31 8.00
N ILE A 88 -10.30 -4.03 7.86
CA ILE A 88 -11.32 -4.35 8.87
C ILE A 88 -11.76 -5.79 8.63
N LEU A 89 -11.48 -6.65 9.60
CA LEU A 89 -11.74 -8.09 9.48
C LEU A 89 -13.18 -8.42 9.83
N ASP A 90 -13.83 -9.15 8.94
CA ASP A 90 -15.12 -9.77 9.17
C ASP A 90 -14.95 -11.13 9.88
N THR A 91 -15.98 -11.56 10.60
CA THR A 91 -16.06 -12.84 11.31
C THR A 91 -15.79 -14.03 10.41
N SER A 92 -16.29 -14.02 9.16
CA SER A 92 -16.13 -15.09 8.19
C SER A 92 -14.66 -15.37 7.85
N VAL A 93 -13.86 -14.32 7.68
CA VAL A 93 -12.43 -14.40 7.35
C VAL A 93 -11.61 -14.90 8.53
N ILE A 94 -11.96 -14.49 9.74
CA ILE A 94 -11.29 -14.94 10.96
C ILE A 94 -11.53 -16.42 11.19
N ILE A 95 -12.77 -16.88 11.04
CA ILE A 95 -13.15 -18.32 11.15
C ILE A 95 -12.46 -19.16 10.07
N ASP A 96 -12.35 -18.64 8.86
CA ASP A 96 -11.65 -19.29 7.74
C ASP A 96 -10.17 -19.52 8.07
N GLY A 97 -9.50 -18.51 8.61
CA GLY A 97 -8.13 -18.57 9.12
C GLY A 97 -7.04 -18.32 8.08
N ARG A 98 -7.32 -18.36 6.77
CA ARG A 98 -6.33 -18.09 5.71
C ARG A 98 -5.73 -16.69 5.81
N ILE A 99 -6.45 -15.76 6.44
CA ILE A 99 -5.96 -14.42 6.67
C ILE A 99 -4.62 -14.40 7.40
N TYR A 100 -4.40 -15.31 8.35
CA TYR A 100 -3.14 -15.43 9.08
C TYR A 100 -1.97 -15.74 8.14
N ASP A 101 -2.16 -16.75 7.25
CA ASP A 101 -1.13 -17.13 6.30
C ASP A 101 -0.89 -16.04 5.25
N ILE A 102 -1.95 -15.40 4.75
CA ILE A 102 -1.86 -14.30 3.77
C ILE A 102 -1.06 -13.12 4.33
N THR A 103 -1.31 -12.73 5.58
CA THR A 103 -0.57 -11.61 6.21
C THR A 103 0.92 -11.92 6.39
N LYS A 104 1.27 -13.17 6.68
CA LYS A 104 2.68 -13.61 6.79
C LYS A 104 3.44 -13.55 5.46
N THR A 105 2.75 -13.65 4.33
CA THR A 105 3.40 -13.51 3.01
C THR A 105 3.78 -12.06 2.67
N GLY A 106 3.28 -11.08 3.43
CA GLY A 106 3.43 -9.66 3.11
C GLY A 106 2.52 -9.16 1.99
N PHE A 107 1.60 -9.99 1.47
CA PHE A 107 0.66 -9.59 0.41
C PHE A 107 -0.38 -8.58 0.90
N LEU A 108 -0.70 -8.62 2.19
CA LEU A 108 -1.67 -7.72 2.81
C LEU A 108 -0.93 -6.67 3.66
N GLU A 109 -0.78 -5.48 3.11
CA GLU A 109 -0.13 -4.36 3.78
C GLU A 109 -1.10 -3.60 4.69
N GLY A 110 -0.57 -2.91 5.71
CA GLY A 110 -1.31 -2.03 6.61
C GLY A 110 -1.66 -2.70 7.93
N THR A 111 -2.69 -2.17 8.60
CA THR A 111 -3.10 -2.59 9.94
C THR A 111 -4.38 -3.40 9.87
N LEU A 112 -4.37 -4.59 10.45
CA LEU A 112 -5.58 -5.39 10.65
C LEU A 112 -6.39 -4.80 11.79
N MET A 113 -7.61 -4.37 11.49
CA MET A 113 -8.53 -3.81 12.48
C MET A 113 -9.57 -4.86 12.86
N ILE A 114 -9.63 -5.17 14.15
CA ILE A 114 -10.58 -6.12 14.72
C ILE A 114 -11.59 -5.37 15.59
N PRO A 115 -12.82 -5.16 15.13
CA PRO A 115 -13.84 -4.51 15.95
C PRO A 115 -14.33 -5.42 17.10
N ASN A 116 -14.60 -4.81 18.25
CA ASN A 116 -15.12 -5.55 19.41
C ASN A 116 -16.46 -6.26 19.11
N PHE A 117 -17.31 -5.68 18.27
CA PHE A 117 -18.58 -6.32 17.89
C PHE A 117 -18.35 -7.60 17.06
N VAL A 118 -17.26 -7.70 16.28
CA VAL A 118 -16.84 -8.94 15.60
C VAL A 118 -16.33 -9.97 16.61
N LEU A 119 -15.55 -9.53 17.61
CA LEU A 119 -15.09 -10.40 18.69
C LEU A 119 -16.26 -10.96 19.49
N TYR A 120 -17.27 -10.15 19.80
CA TYR A 120 -18.48 -10.62 20.49
C TYR A 120 -19.26 -11.66 19.66
N GLU A 121 -19.35 -11.44 18.35
CA GLU A 121 -19.97 -12.41 17.45
C GLU A 121 -19.22 -13.75 17.43
N LEU A 122 -17.88 -13.70 17.35
CA LEU A 122 -17.04 -14.90 17.45
C LEU A 122 -17.24 -15.66 18.78
N GLN A 123 -17.29 -14.93 19.90
CA GLN A 123 -17.56 -15.52 21.22
C GLN A 123 -18.94 -16.18 21.23
N TYR A 124 -19.97 -15.51 20.74
CA TYR A 124 -21.30 -16.05 20.63
C TYR A 124 -21.34 -17.34 19.81
N ILE A 125 -20.62 -17.41 18.69
CA ILE A 125 -20.48 -18.61 17.86
C ILE A 125 -19.71 -19.71 18.63
N ALA A 126 -18.65 -19.37 19.37
CA ALA A 126 -17.84 -20.30 20.14
C ALA A 126 -18.60 -20.93 21.34
N ASP A 127 -19.60 -20.22 21.87
CA ASP A 127 -20.47 -20.67 22.95
C ASP A 127 -21.77 -21.32 22.47
N SER A 128 -21.93 -21.47 21.14
CA SER A 128 -23.14 -22.10 20.55
C SER A 128 -23.35 -23.53 21.03
N GLY A 129 -24.60 -23.92 21.22
CA GLY A 129 -25.01 -25.29 21.49
C GLY A 129 -24.70 -26.24 20.33
N ASP A 130 -24.63 -25.73 19.09
CA ASP A 130 -24.25 -26.50 17.91
C ASP A 130 -22.75 -26.81 17.92
N SER A 131 -22.39 -28.07 17.82
CA SER A 131 -21.00 -28.53 17.89
C SER A 131 -20.13 -27.98 16.77
N LEU A 132 -20.67 -27.88 15.55
CA LEU A 132 -19.93 -27.37 14.39
C LEU A 132 -19.70 -25.86 14.48
N LYS A 133 -20.72 -25.09 14.86
CA LYS A 133 -20.59 -23.65 15.10
C LYS A 133 -19.58 -23.40 16.20
N ARG A 134 -19.64 -24.11 17.32
CA ARG A 134 -18.72 -24.01 18.43
C ARG A 134 -17.25 -24.22 18.00
N VAL A 135 -16.99 -25.27 17.20
CA VAL A 135 -15.64 -25.55 16.68
C VAL A 135 -15.16 -24.40 15.79
N ARG A 136 -16.02 -23.88 14.91
CA ARG A 136 -15.68 -22.73 14.06
C ARG A 136 -15.37 -21.47 14.86
N GLY A 137 -16.21 -21.13 15.85
CA GLY A 137 -15.98 -19.97 16.71
C GLY A 137 -14.66 -20.06 17.49
N ARG A 138 -14.35 -21.23 18.08
CA ARG A 138 -13.08 -21.48 18.78
C ARG A 138 -11.89 -21.35 17.85
N ARG A 139 -11.96 -21.92 16.65
CA ARG A 139 -10.93 -21.74 15.63
C ARG A 139 -10.69 -20.26 15.32
N GLY A 140 -11.75 -19.46 15.19
CA GLY A 140 -11.63 -18.01 14.97
C GLY A 140 -10.90 -17.31 16.10
N LEU A 141 -11.21 -17.62 17.37
CA LEU A 141 -10.51 -17.09 18.52
C LEU A 141 -9.02 -17.49 18.57
N ASP A 142 -8.70 -18.74 18.17
CA ASP A 142 -7.31 -19.20 18.07
C ASP A 142 -6.54 -18.43 17.00
N ILE A 143 -7.15 -18.15 15.85
CA ILE A 143 -6.58 -17.33 14.77
C ILE A 143 -6.33 -15.89 15.23
N LEU A 144 -7.27 -15.28 15.96
CA LEU A 144 -7.07 -13.93 16.53
C LEU A 144 -5.88 -13.91 17.48
N ASN A 145 -5.77 -14.90 18.37
CA ASN A 145 -4.62 -15.02 19.26
C ASN A 145 -3.29 -15.20 18.50
N ALA A 146 -3.30 -15.94 17.40
CA ALA A 146 -2.12 -16.12 16.56
C ALA A 146 -1.72 -14.81 15.86
N LEU A 147 -2.69 -14.07 15.29
CA LEU A 147 -2.46 -12.78 14.65
C LEU A 147 -1.87 -11.74 15.62
N GLN A 148 -2.36 -11.69 16.87
CA GLN A 148 -1.87 -10.76 17.88
C GLN A 148 -0.45 -11.07 18.37
N LYS A 149 -0.01 -12.31 18.29
CA LYS A 149 1.32 -12.75 18.75
C LYS A 149 2.38 -12.71 17.66
N GLU A 150 1.98 -12.58 16.39
CA GLU A 150 2.91 -12.62 15.27
C GLU A 150 3.67 -11.32 15.16
N GLU A 151 5.00 -11.40 15.25
CA GLU A 151 5.87 -10.25 15.03
C GLU A 151 5.85 -9.85 13.56
N GLY A 152 5.64 -8.56 13.28
CA GLY A 152 5.59 -8.03 11.91
C GLY A 152 4.17 -7.85 11.34
N ILE A 153 3.13 -8.30 12.03
CA ILE A 153 1.73 -8.01 11.69
C ILE A 153 1.20 -6.91 12.61
N SER A 154 0.77 -5.79 12.04
CA SER A 154 0.12 -4.74 12.82
C SER A 154 -1.35 -5.10 13.03
N VAL A 155 -1.75 -5.34 14.27
CA VAL A 155 -3.13 -5.65 14.67
C VAL A 155 -3.61 -4.62 15.68
N GLU A 156 -4.73 -3.97 15.40
CA GLU A 156 -5.37 -3.00 16.30
C GLU A 156 -6.80 -3.45 16.62
N MET A 157 -7.21 -3.29 17.88
CA MET A 157 -8.60 -3.49 18.30
C MET A 157 -9.36 -2.17 18.18
N TYR A 158 -10.60 -2.24 17.70
CA TYR A 158 -11.51 -1.10 17.70
C TYR A 158 -12.56 -1.26 18.80
N ASP A 159 -12.46 -0.44 19.83
CA ASP A 159 -13.32 -0.54 21.02
C ASP A 159 -14.67 0.15 20.86
N GLY A 160 -14.85 0.95 19.79
CA GLY A 160 -16.11 1.63 19.52
C GLY A 160 -17.21 0.67 19.06
N ASP A 161 -18.47 1.05 19.30
CA ASP A 161 -19.64 0.36 18.77
C ASP A 161 -20.63 1.39 18.19
N PHE A 162 -21.61 0.91 17.44
CA PHE A 162 -22.68 1.69 16.84
C PHE A 162 -24.02 1.18 17.42
N GLU A 163 -24.42 1.76 18.56
CA GLU A 163 -25.60 1.32 19.30
C GLU A 163 -26.91 1.44 18.49
N ASP A 164 -26.93 2.34 17.51
CA ASP A 164 -28.05 2.57 16.58
C ASP A 164 -28.17 1.48 15.50
N ILE A 165 -27.18 0.57 15.37
CA ILE A 165 -27.13 -0.48 14.36
C ILE A 165 -27.04 -1.84 15.04
N SER A 166 -27.97 -2.73 14.73
CA SER A 166 -27.98 -4.09 15.30
C SER A 166 -27.13 -5.09 14.51
N GLU A 167 -27.05 -4.92 13.19
CA GLU A 167 -26.40 -5.88 12.29
C GLU A 167 -24.90 -5.63 12.19
N VAL A 168 -24.08 -6.69 12.36
CA VAL A 168 -22.64 -6.64 12.30
C VAL A 168 -22.15 -6.15 10.94
N ASP A 169 -22.75 -6.63 9.84
CA ASP A 169 -22.42 -6.21 8.48
C ASP A 169 -22.57 -4.70 8.27
N SER A 170 -23.66 -4.14 8.75
CA SER A 170 -23.94 -2.69 8.69
C SER A 170 -22.95 -1.89 9.55
N LYS A 171 -22.54 -2.42 10.71
CA LYS A 171 -21.49 -1.82 11.56
C LYS A 171 -20.15 -1.83 10.86
N LEU A 172 -19.77 -2.93 10.19
CA LEU A 172 -18.53 -3.04 9.41
C LEU A 172 -18.46 -2.00 8.30
N ILE A 173 -19.53 -1.84 7.54
CA ILE A 173 -19.63 -0.82 6.48
C ILE A 173 -19.50 0.59 7.04
N LYS A 174 -20.18 0.90 8.15
CA LYS A 174 -20.11 2.21 8.81
C LYS A 174 -18.69 2.49 9.31
N LEU A 175 -18.04 1.49 9.92
CA LEU A 175 -16.66 1.59 10.39
C LEU A 175 -15.68 1.81 9.24
N ALA A 176 -15.83 1.07 8.14
CA ALA A 176 -14.98 1.23 6.96
C ALA A 176 -15.05 2.65 6.37
N LYS A 177 -16.26 3.23 6.31
CA LYS A 177 -16.44 4.63 5.89
C LYS A 177 -15.81 5.63 6.86
N LEU A 178 -15.88 5.35 8.17
CA LEU A 178 -15.33 6.23 9.22
C LEU A 178 -13.79 6.27 9.17
N LEU A 179 -13.16 5.13 8.95
CA LEU A 179 -11.71 4.98 8.99
C LEU A 179 -11.04 5.08 7.61
N ASP A 180 -11.81 5.32 6.54
CA ASP A 180 -11.33 5.17 5.15
C ASP A 180 -10.63 3.82 4.95
N GLY A 181 -11.24 2.78 5.51
CA GLY A 181 -10.71 1.42 5.53
C GLY A 181 -11.31 0.54 4.45
N VAL A 182 -10.78 -0.67 4.32
CA VAL A 182 -11.27 -1.73 3.44
C VAL A 182 -11.78 -2.90 4.29
N ILE A 183 -12.93 -3.47 3.93
CA ILE A 183 -13.46 -4.66 4.59
C ILE A 183 -12.80 -5.90 3.99
N VAL A 184 -12.36 -6.82 4.85
CA VAL A 184 -11.84 -8.13 4.44
C VAL A 184 -12.87 -9.18 4.80
N THR A 185 -13.49 -9.81 3.81
CA THR A 185 -14.58 -10.78 4.02
C THR A 185 -14.54 -11.94 3.03
N ASN A 186 -15.19 -13.03 3.39
CA ASN A 186 -15.55 -14.13 2.51
C ASN A 186 -17.06 -14.17 2.18
N ASP A 187 -17.85 -13.32 2.84
CA ASP A 187 -19.29 -13.26 2.64
C ASP A 187 -19.64 -12.56 1.32
N TYR A 188 -20.41 -13.26 0.49
CA TYR A 188 -20.86 -12.71 -0.80
C TYR A 188 -21.84 -11.55 -0.62
N ASN A 189 -22.74 -11.64 0.35
CA ASN A 189 -23.77 -10.61 0.57
C ASN A 189 -23.14 -9.33 1.09
N LEU A 190 -22.26 -9.44 2.11
CA LEU A 190 -21.51 -8.29 2.61
C LEU A 190 -20.68 -7.63 1.50
N ASN A 191 -20.03 -8.44 0.63
CA ASN A 191 -19.30 -7.91 -0.51
C ASN A 191 -20.21 -7.08 -1.43
N LYS A 192 -21.38 -7.60 -1.81
CA LYS A 192 -22.33 -6.91 -2.69
C LYS A 192 -22.91 -5.63 -2.08
N VAL A 193 -23.29 -5.68 -0.81
CA VAL A 193 -23.80 -4.49 -0.10
C VAL A 193 -22.73 -3.42 0.04
N SER A 194 -21.49 -3.81 0.32
CA SER A 194 -20.35 -2.90 0.42
C SER A 194 -20.04 -2.23 -0.91
N GLU A 195 -20.00 -2.98 -2.02
CA GLU A 195 -19.86 -2.45 -3.37
C GLU A 195 -20.94 -1.38 -3.69
N PHE A 196 -22.19 -1.70 -3.39
CA PHE A 196 -23.30 -0.76 -3.58
C PHE A 196 -23.14 0.52 -2.76
N GLN A 197 -22.56 0.42 -1.58
CA GLN A 197 -22.29 1.54 -0.69
C GLN A 197 -20.95 2.26 -0.95
N ASN A 198 -20.23 1.90 -2.02
CA ASN A 198 -18.90 2.40 -2.37
C ASN A 198 -17.84 2.19 -1.26
N VAL A 199 -17.92 1.07 -0.55
CA VAL A 199 -16.92 0.64 0.41
C VAL A 199 -16.05 -0.44 -0.25
N PRO A 200 -14.73 -0.25 -0.31
CA PRO A 200 -13.85 -1.24 -0.92
C PRO A 200 -13.80 -2.52 -0.10
N VAL A 201 -13.71 -3.66 -0.79
CA VAL A 201 -13.70 -4.99 -0.19
C VAL A 201 -12.53 -5.81 -0.73
N LEU A 202 -11.86 -6.52 0.15
CA LEU A 202 -10.91 -7.58 -0.17
C LEU A 202 -11.57 -8.94 0.13
N ASN A 203 -11.87 -9.68 -0.92
CA ASN A 203 -12.47 -11.02 -0.77
C ASN A 203 -11.39 -12.09 -0.86
N ILE A 204 -11.22 -12.88 0.23
CA ILE A 204 -10.18 -13.91 0.30
C ILE A 204 -10.46 -15.06 -0.69
N ASN A 205 -11.73 -15.38 -0.97
CA ASN A 205 -12.06 -16.40 -1.97
C ASN A 205 -11.71 -15.91 -3.39
N ALA A 206 -11.95 -14.64 -3.68
CA ALA A 206 -11.54 -14.04 -4.96
C ALA A 206 -10.01 -14.06 -5.13
N LEU A 207 -9.27 -13.72 -4.08
CA LEU A 207 -7.81 -13.82 -4.07
C LEU A 207 -7.37 -15.28 -4.31
N ALA A 208 -7.92 -16.24 -3.57
CA ALA A 208 -7.58 -17.65 -3.74
C ALA A 208 -7.83 -18.14 -5.16
N ASN A 209 -8.93 -17.71 -5.78
CA ASN A 209 -9.22 -18.05 -7.18
C ASN A 209 -8.25 -17.39 -8.16
N ALA A 210 -7.84 -16.14 -7.91
CA ALA A 210 -6.92 -15.41 -8.78
C ALA A 210 -5.49 -15.98 -8.78
N VAL A 211 -5.05 -16.59 -7.67
CA VAL A 211 -3.70 -17.18 -7.55
C VAL A 211 -3.65 -18.65 -7.91
N LYS A 212 -4.79 -19.27 -8.29
CA LYS A 212 -4.79 -20.66 -8.79
C LYS A 212 -3.92 -20.79 -10.03
N PRO A 213 -3.11 -21.85 -10.14
CA PRO A 213 -2.37 -22.15 -11.36
C PRO A 213 -3.30 -22.17 -12.58
N VAL A 214 -2.91 -21.45 -13.63
CA VAL A 214 -3.65 -21.50 -14.90
C VAL A 214 -3.17 -22.73 -15.65
N VAL A 215 -4.06 -23.67 -15.85
CA VAL A 215 -3.81 -24.87 -16.64
C VAL A 215 -4.06 -24.54 -18.13
N ILE A 216 -3.07 -24.77 -18.97
CA ILE A 216 -3.14 -24.38 -20.39
C ILE A 216 -3.47 -25.63 -21.24
N PRO A 217 -4.44 -25.54 -22.17
CA PRO A 217 -4.71 -26.62 -23.11
C PRO A 217 -3.44 -27.05 -23.84
N GLY A 218 -3.19 -28.38 -23.88
CA GLY A 218 -1.98 -28.99 -24.44
C GLY A 218 -0.90 -29.33 -23.40
N GLU A 219 -1.00 -28.85 -22.16
CA GLU A 219 -0.11 -29.29 -21.06
C GLU A 219 -0.41 -30.72 -20.64
N THR A 220 0.61 -31.43 -20.19
CA THR A 220 0.49 -32.74 -19.59
C THR A 220 0.55 -32.65 -18.07
N MET A 221 -0.27 -33.43 -17.39
CA MET A 221 -0.27 -33.54 -15.93
C MET A 221 -0.52 -34.97 -15.47
N ASN A 222 0.00 -35.30 -14.28
CA ASN A 222 -0.25 -36.57 -13.65
C ASN A 222 -1.39 -36.45 -12.63
N VAL A 223 -2.46 -37.16 -12.83
CA VAL A 223 -3.64 -37.14 -11.96
C VAL A 223 -3.98 -38.54 -11.42
N LEU A 224 -4.51 -38.59 -10.20
CA LEU A 224 -5.05 -39.81 -9.60
C LEU A 224 -6.57 -39.84 -9.81
N VAL A 225 -7.06 -40.78 -10.57
CA VAL A 225 -8.51 -40.92 -10.79
C VAL A 225 -9.13 -41.57 -9.56
N VAL A 226 -10.03 -40.83 -8.86
CA VAL A 226 -10.56 -41.24 -7.55
C VAL A 226 -12.01 -41.71 -7.59
N LYS A 227 -12.78 -41.28 -8.58
CA LYS A 227 -14.20 -41.69 -8.73
C LYS A 227 -14.66 -41.62 -10.19
N ALA A 228 -15.75 -42.32 -10.51
CA ALA A 228 -16.40 -42.22 -11.81
C ALA A 228 -17.00 -40.81 -11.99
N GLY A 229 -16.95 -40.29 -13.23
CA GLY A 229 -17.60 -39.07 -13.62
C GLY A 229 -19.10 -39.18 -13.83
N THR A 230 -19.73 -38.07 -14.18
CA THR A 230 -21.18 -38.01 -14.40
C THR A 230 -21.59 -38.63 -15.74
N GLU A 231 -20.72 -38.51 -16.74
CA GLU A 231 -20.95 -39.08 -18.06
C GLU A 231 -20.30 -40.47 -18.19
N ARG A 232 -20.75 -41.25 -19.21
CA ARG A 232 -20.20 -42.58 -19.45
C ARG A 232 -18.70 -42.53 -19.70
N GLN A 233 -17.96 -43.43 -19.04
CA GLN A 233 -16.52 -43.63 -19.19
C GLN A 233 -15.64 -42.53 -18.55
N GLN A 234 -16.22 -41.43 -18.07
CA GLN A 234 -15.43 -40.39 -17.40
C GLN A 234 -14.95 -40.83 -16.02
N GLY A 235 -13.74 -40.38 -15.69
CA GLY A 235 -13.19 -40.40 -14.35
C GLY A 235 -13.06 -38.99 -13.78
N VAL A 236 -12.99 -38.87 -12.47
CA VAL A 236 -12.73 -37.60 -11.78
C VAL A 236 -11.48 -37.73 -10.94
N ALA A 237 -10.61 -36.79 -11.10
CA ALA A 237 -9.42 -36.57 -10.29
C ALA A 237 -9.50 -35.23 -9.60
N TYR A 238 -8.62 -34.98 -8.63
CA TYR A 238 -8.45 -33.68 -7.97
C TYR A 238 -6.96 -33.32 -7.97
N LEU A 239 -6.65 -32.09 -8.25
CA LEU A 239 -5.33 -31.53 -8.05
C LEU A 239 -5.09 -31.22 -6.56
N ASP A 240 -3.86 -30.93 -6.18
CA ASP A 240 -3.48 -30.65 -4.79
C ASP A 240 -4.20 -29.40 -4.22
N ASP A 241 -4.58 -28.46 -5.08
CA ASP A 241 -5.37 -27.28 -4.73
C ASP A 241 -6.88 -27.52 -4.63
N GLY A 242 -7.33 -28.78 -4.82
CA GLY A 242 -8.73 -29.17 -4.82
C GLY A 242 -9.47 -28.95 -6.15
N THR A 243 -8.78 -28.48 -7.19
CA THR A 243 -9.38 -28.32 -8.53
C THR A 243 -9.81 -29.67 -9.08
N MET A 244 -11.07 -29.77 -9.50
CA MET A 244 -11.62 -31.01 -10.08
C MET A 244 -11.18 -31.12 -11.54
N VAL A 245 -10.66 -32.29 -11.89
CA VAL A 245 -10.28 -32.67 -13.24
C VAL A 245 -11.19 -33.77 -13.72
N VAL A 246 -11.85 -33.54 -14.84
CA VAL A 246 -12.66 -34.61 -15.53
C VAL A 246 -11.76 -35.22 -16.58
N VAL A 247 -11.59 -36.55 -16.47
CA VAL A 247 -10.74 -37.36 -17.36
C VAL A 247 -11.63 -38.18 -18.28
N GLU A 248 -11.54 -37.91 -19.57
CA GLU A 248 -12.20 -38.74 -20.60
C GLU A 248 -11.62 -40.15 -20.56
N ASP A 249 -12.47 -41.17 -20.70
CA ASP A 249 -12.13 -42.60 -20.55
C ASP A 249 -11.49 -43.00 -19.20
N GLY A 250 -11.48 -42.07 -18.24
CA GLY A 250 -10.84 -42.23 -16.91
C GLY A 250 -11.48 -43.33 -16.03
N GLN A 251 -12.68 -43.76 -16.34
CA GLN A 251 -13.35 -44.86 -15.59
C GLN A 251 -12.56 -46.16 -15.57
N HIS A 252 -11.75 -46.42 -16.59
CA HIS A 252 -10.92 -47.61 -16.72
C HIS A 252 -9.68 -47.57 -15.81
N TYR A 253 -9.30 -46.38 -15.32
CA TYR A 253 -8.10 -46.12 -14.54
C TYR A 253 -8.41 -45.75 -13.07
N MET A 254 -9.49 -46.28 -12.54
CA MET A 254 -9.90 -46.02 -11.16
C MET A 254 -8.82 -46.40 -10.15
N ASN A 255 -8.47 -45.45 -9.27
CA ASN A 255 -7.39 -45.53 -8.28
C ASN A 255 -5.97 -45.67 -8.87
N GLU A 256 -5.81 -45.33 -10.14
CA GLU A 256 -4.53 -45.29 -10.82
C GLU A 256 -4.09 -43.86 -11.05
N ARG A 257 -2.77 -43.64 -11.02
CA ARG A 257 -2.15 -42.37 -11.40
C ARG A 257 -1.77 -42.43 -12.87
N ILE A 258 -2.36 -41.56 -13.67
CA ILE A 258 -2.18 -41.53 -15.14
C ILE A 258 -1.74 -40.16 -15.58
N GLU A 259 -0.98 -40.10 -16.69
CA GLU A 259 -0.65 -38.89 -17.38
C GLU A 259 -1.77 -38.52 -18.35
N VAL A 260 -2.26 -37.30 -18.27
CA VAL A 260 -3.35 -36.79 -19.09
C VAL A 260 -2.92 -35.47 -19.78
N VAL A 261 -3.50 -35.21 -20.93
CA VAL A 261 -3.31 -33.94 -21.66
C VAL A 261 -4.53 -33.06 -21.42
N VAL A 262 -4.33 -31.82 -21.06
CA VAL A 262 -5.40 -30.85 -20.87
C VAL A 262 -6.03 -30.51 -22.22
N THR A 263 -7.31 -30.77 -22.37
CA THR A 263 -8.08 -30.43 -23.59
C THR A 263 -8.75 -29.08 -23.45
N SER A 264 -9.30 -28.77 -22.27
CA SER A 264 -9.95 -27.49 -21.98
C SER A 264 -9.88 -27.19 -20.48
N ALA A 265 -9.82 -25.89 -20.16
CA ALA A 265 -9.93 -25.39 -18.79
C ALA A 265 -11.21 -24.55 -18.69
N LEU A 266 -12.15 -24.96 -17.84
CA LEU A 266 -13.38 -24.22 -17.57
C LEU A 266 -13.21 -23.50 -16.23
N GLN A 267 -13.18 -22.18 -16.23
CA GLN A 267 -13.29 -21.40 -15.01
C GLN A 267 -14.77 -21.17 -14.72
N THR A 268 -15.31 -21.91 -13.76
CA THR A 268 -16.62 -21.56 -13.20
C THR A 268 -16.42 -20.44 -12.18
N ALA A 269 -17.13 -19.33 -12.40
CA ALA A 269 -17.28 -18.32 -11.37
C ALA A 269 -18.01 -18.97 -10.18
N ALA A 270 -17.31 -19.14 -9.05
CA ALA A 270 -17.89 -19.59 -7.80
C ALA A 270 -18.48 -18.40 -7.06
#